data_b38f47d6fcaf2605dd9817377172568d
#
_entry.id   b38f47d6fcaf2605dd9817377172568d
#
_cell.length_a   1.000
_cell.length_b   1.000
_cell.length_c   1.000
_cell.angle_alpha   90.00
_cell.angle_beta   90.00
_cell.angle_gamma   90.00
#
_symmetry.space_group_name_H-M   'P 1'
#
loop_
_entity.id
_entity.type
_entity.pdbx_description
1 polymer ?
#
loop_
_entity_poly.entity_id
_entity_poly.type
_entity_poly.pdbx_seq_one_letter_code
_entity_poly.pdbx_strand_id
1 'polypeptide(L)'
;MTGALTGAWDEARVVELARRLRAAETGGWSGSALRAVVEGLGWQWEDGAAGPRLVTGPESEASSRWTPRLRPTDRFEKDYVHGGEEYVGLYVPVALPEDGAVGKAEAFRAVAEALEQEFGPAPVMGVYGDPGPFYDSAPLWGSPFLRWRERENTLELHAGEHGPELLLQPTDPVENWFWRQGHGEHYAVGGFFGTRSVPANAGLGFPGRWRTDDWDVFSHALGDFLHTLPAETHALGIELDLGFHALVPGTYGPIVFHLVCGERLEIAYDPVRTGEGVADPGSFGWIPHTTRPAALDHWLEAPYHSGDFGIGEVDGRRLARMMVDTLRDLGVESPTDLSLSDHAQQVGSYHVDYYGLTLQENP
;
A
#
# COMPACT_ATOMS: atom_id res chain seq x y z
N MET A 1 19.63 3.05 13.89
CA MET A 1 20.17 1.68 14.06
C MET A 1 19.85 0.94 12.78
N THR A 2 20.85 0.62 11.96
CA THR A 2 20.68 -0.15 10.72
C THR A 2 20.25 -1.57 11.10
N GLY A 3 18.95 -1.88 10.93
CA GLY A 3 18.43 -3.23 11.06
C GLY A 3 19.14 -4.12 10.03
N ALA A 4 19.87 -5.11 10.49
CA ALA A 4 20.52 -6.07 9.60
C ALA A 4 19.43 -6.85 8.85
N LEU A 5 19.53 -6.88 7.51
CA LEU A 5 18.79 -7.82 6.69
C LEU A 5 19.17 -9.24 7.17
N THR A 6 18.30 -9.86 7.96
CA THR A 6 18.53 -11.20 8.51
C THR A 6 18.15 -12.23 7.47
N GLY A 7 19.12 -12.68 6.68
CA GLY A 7 18.93 -13.69 5.66
C GLY A 7 20.19 -13.84 4.80
N ALA A 8 20.20 -14.78 3.86
CA ALA A 8 21.33 -15.03 2.96
C ALA A 8 21.62 -13.88 1.97
N TRP A 9 20.75 -12.88 1.90
CA TRP A 9 20.83 -11.74 0.99
C TRP A 9 21.26 -10.48 1.75
N ASP A 10 22.38 -9.92 1.35
CA ASP A 10 22.85 -8.61 1.80
C ASP A 10 22.42 -7.49 0.84
N GLU A 11 22.54 -6.25 1.28
CA GLU A 11 22.16 -5.06 0.50
C GLU A 11 22.81 -5.04 -0.89
N ALA A 12 24.10 -5.34 -0.99
CA ALA A 12 24.82 -5.31 -2.26
C ALA A 12 24.30 -6.38 -3.25
N ARG A 13 23.92 -7.54 -2.75
CA ARG A 13 23.30 -8.60 -3.55
C ARG A 13 21.91 -8.24 -4.03
N VAL A 14 21.11 -7.60 -3.18
CA VAL A 14 19.76 -7.12 -3.57
C VAL A 14 19.85 -6.06 -4.65
N VAL A 15 20.74 -5.08 -4.49
CA VAL A 15 20.97 -4.04 -5.51
C VAL A 15 21.47 -4.62 -6.82
N GLU A 16 22.42 -5.54 -6.77
CA GLU A 16 22.93 -6.19 -7.99
C GLU A 16 21.86 -7.03 -8.69
N LEU A 17 21.04 -7.75 -7.93
CA LEU A 17 19.91 -8.49 -8.49
C LEU A 17 18.91 -7.53 -9.16
N ALA A 18 18.56 -6.43 -8.50
CA ALA A 18 17.64 -5.43 -9.02
C ALA A 18 18.15 -4.81 -10.33
N ARG A 19 19.46 -4.50 -10.43
CA ARG A 19 20.09 -4.04 -11.69
C ARG A 19 19.93 -5.07 -12.80
N ARG A 20 20.19 -6.34 -12.51
CA ARG A 20 20.10 -7.42 -13.48
C ARG A 20 18.67 -7.67 -13.94
N LEU A 21 17.71 -7.60 -13.02
CA LEU A 21 16.28 -7.70 -13.36
C LEU A 21 15.85 -6.53 -14.25
N ARG A 22 16.24 -5.30 -13.94
CA ARG A 22 15.91 -4.13 -14.79
C ARG A 22 16.51 -4.23 -16.19
N ALA A 23 17.71 -4.80 -16.32
CA ALA A 23 18.36 -4.99 -17.59
C ALA A 23 17.90 -6.24 -18.37
N ALA A 24 16.96 -7.02 -17.81
CA ALA A 24 16.54 -8.28 -18.40
C ALA A 24 15.70 -8.07 -19.66
N GLU A 25 16.09 -8.75 -20.75
CA GLU A 25 15.33 -8.81 -21.99
C GLU A 25 14.28 -9.93 -21.89
N THR A 26 13.05 -9.58 -21.52
CA THR A 26 11.97 -10.56 -21.26
C THR A 26 11.32 -11.10 -22.53
N GLY A 27 11.64 -10.56 -23.70
CA GLY A 27 11.24 -11.10 -25.01
C GLY A 27 9.73 -11.33 -25.16
N GLY A 28 8.91 -10.37 -24.76
CA GLY A 28 7.45 -10.49 -24.80
C GLY A 28 6.87 -11.46 -23.77
N TRP A 29 7.61 -11.73 -22.70
CA TRP A 29 7.13 -12.54 -21.56
C TRP A 29 6.73 -13.98 -21.90
N SER A 30 7.35 -14.54 -22.94
CA SER A 30 7.22 -15.96 -23.28
C SER A 30 8.05 -16.83 -22.32
N GLY A 31 7.65 -18.08 -22.13
CA GLY A 31 8.37 -19.02 -21.27
C GLY A 31 9.81 -19.24 -21.71
N SER A 32 10.09 -19.26 -23.03
CA SER A 32 11.45 -19.42 -23.56
C SER A 32 12.34 -18.20 -23.27
N ALA A 33 11.79 -16.99 -23.36
CA ALA A 33 12.54 -15.77 -23.05
C ALA A 33 12.83 -15.67 -21.54
N LEU A 34 11.84 -15.95 -20.71
CA LEU A 34 12.02 -15.94 -19.26
C LEU A 34 12.97 -17.04 -18.76
N ARG A 35 12.99 -18.19 -19.41
CA ARG A 35 14.01 -19.21 -19.13
C ARG A 35 15.42 -18.66 -19.38
N ALA A 36 15.62 -17.94 -20.48
CA ALA A 36 16.92 -17.30 -20.76
C ALA A 36 17.28 -16.22 -19.71
N VAL A 37 16.30 -15.45 -19.24
CA VAL A 37 16.50 -14.50 -18.13
C VAL A 37 16.92 -15.24 -16.86
N VAL A 38 16.21 -16.28 -16.46
CA VAL A 38 16.47 -17.09 -15.26
C VAL A 38 17.87 -17.71 -15.32
N GLU A 39 18.23 -18.35 -16.44
CA GLU A 39 19.55 -18.94 -16.66
C GLU A 39 20.63 -17.85 -16.70
N GLY A 40 20.35 -16.71 -17.32
CA GLY A 40 21.22 -15.53 -17.30
C GLY A 40 21.48 -14.98 -15.90
N LEU A 41 20.52 -15.09 -14.97
CA LEU A 41 20.70 -14.78 -13.55
C LEU A 41 21.57 -15.83 -12.82
N GLY A 42 21.90 -16.95 -13.45
CA GLY A 42 22.64 -18.06 -12.85
C GLY A 42 21.74 -19.02 -12.07
N TRP A 43 20.44 -18.98 -12.30
CA TRP A 43 19.46 -19.86 -11.67
C TRP A 43 19.14 -21.04 -12.57
N GLN A 44 18.52 -22.07 -11.99
CA GLN A 44 18.07 -23.24 -12.72
C GLN A 44 16.56 -23.16 -12.95
N TRP A 45 16.15 -23.58 -14.14
CA TRP A 45 14.76 -23.72 -14.52
C TRP A 45 14.41 -25.20 -14.59
N GLU A 46 13.52 -25.65 -13.71
CA GLU A 46 13.02 -27.02 -13.66
C GLU A 46 11.57 -27.08 -14.14
N ASP A 47 11.30 -27.82 -15.19
CA ASP A 47 9.93 -28.00 -15.67
C ASP A 47 9.15 -28.90 -14.72
N GLY A 48 7.99 -28.46 -14.29
CA GLY A 48 7.07 -29.18 -13.38
C GLY A 48 5.64 -29.21 -13.87
N ALA A 49 4.83 -30.14 -13.38
CA ALA A 49 3.44 -30.30 -13.77
C ALA A 49 2.54 -29.09 -13.42
N ALA A 50 2.89 -28.32 -12.39
CA ALA A 50 2.18 -27.12 -11.95
C ALA A 50 2.83 -25.81 -12.45
N GLY A 51 3.76 -25.90 -13.37
CA GLY A 51 4.56 -24.78 -13.86
C GLY A 51 6.05 -24.93 -13.49
N PRO A 52 6.92 -24.03 -13.97
CA PRO A 52 8.34 -24.10 -13.72
C PRO A 52 8.67 -23.77 -12.27
N ARG A 53 9.65 -24.49 -11.73
CA ARG A 53 10.31 -24.18 -10.47
C ARG A 53 11.64 -23.48 -10.75
N LEU A 54 11.90 -22.38 -10.05
CA LEU A 54 13.14 -21.62 -10.16
C LEU A 54 14.03 -21.93 -8.95
N VAL A 55 15.25 -22.38 -9.18
CA VAL A 55 16.20 -22.73 -8.12
C VAL A 55 17.37 -21.75 -8.16
N THR A 56 17.53 -20.97 -7.10
CA THR A 56 18.55 -19.90 -7.01
C THR A 56 19.78 -20.33 -6.22
N GLY A 57 19.71 -21.45 -5.49
CA GLY A 57 20.77 -21.97 -4.64
C GLY A 57 20.23 -22.74 -3.44
N PRO A 58 21.10 -23.05 -2.46
CA PRO A 58 20.73 -23.89 -1.31
C PRO A 58 19.55 -23.35 -0.48
N GLU A 59 19.39 -22.03 -0.40
CA GLU A 59 18.28 -21.41 0.34
C GLU A 59 16.94 -21.70 -0.32
N SER A 60 16.85 -21.60 -1.65
CA SER A 60 15.61 -21.91 -2.38
C SER A 60 15.31 -23.41 -2.40
N GLU A 61 16.34 -24.26 -2.27
CA GLU A 61 16.17 -25.69 -2.09
C GLU A 61 15.68 -26.03 -0.67
N ALA A 62 16.15 -25.29 0.34
CA ALA A 62 15.83 -25.53 1.74
C ALA A 62 14.46 -24.99 2.14
N SER A 63 13.96 -23.96 1.47
CA SER A 63 12.70 -23.30 1.83
C SER A 63 12.00 -22.70 0.62
N SER A 64 10.70 -23.01 0.46
CA SER A 64 9.84 -22.39 -0.56
C SER A 64 9.70 -20.87 -0.40
N ARG A 65 9.94 -20.33 0.79
CA ARG A 65 9.90 -18.88 1.06
C ARG A 65 10.97 -18.09 0.30
N TRP A 66 12.11 -18.72 -0.02
CA TRP A 66 13.20 -18.14 -0.81
C TRP A 66 13.10 -18.46 -2.30
N THR A 67 12.09 -19.19 -2.71
CA THR A 67 11.96 -19.63 -4.10
C THR A 67 11.33 -18.51 -4.94
N PRO A 68 12.03 -18.00 -5.96
CA PRO A 68 11.39 -17.11 -6.94
C PRO A 68 10.25 -17.82 -7.65
N ARG A 69 9.25 -17.05 -8.05
CA ARG A 69 8.07 -17.60 -8.73
C ARG A 69 7.67 -16.77 -9.93
N LEU A 70 7.14 -17.45 -10.93
CA LEU A 70 6.54 -16.82 -12.10
C LEU A 70 5.03 -16.72 -11.93
N ARG A 71 4.49 -15.61 -12.41
CA ARG A 71 3.04 -15.39 -12.46
C ARG A 71 2.54 -15.65 -13.86
N PRO A 72 1.68 -16.65 -14.08
CA PRO A 72 1.09 -16.91 -15.39
C PRO A 72 0.02 -15.86 -15.76
N THR A 73 -0.24 -15.73 -17.07
CA THR A 73 -1.24 -14.80 -17.61
C THR A 73 -2.68 -15.26 -17.43
N ASP A 74 -2.89 -16.50 -17.00
CA ASP A 74 -4.23 -17.06 -16.79
C ASP A 74 -5.06 -16.33 -15.73
N ARG A 75 -4.40 -15.55 -14.87
CA ARG A 75 -5.04 -14.69 -13.87
C ARG A 75 -5.40 -13.30 -14.36
N PHE A 76 -4.92 -12.91 -15.54
CA PHE A 76 -5.31 -11.67 -16.19
C PHE A 76 -6.47 -11.93 -17.14
N GLU A 77 -7.45 -11.05 -17.15
CA GLU A 77 -8.44 -11.05 -18.19
C GLU A 77 -7.76 -10.85 -19.55
N LYS A 78 -8.25 -11.53 -20.57
CA LYS A 78 -7.68 -11.52 -21.92
C LYS A 78 -7.47 -10.12 -22.51
N ASP A 79 -8.21 -9.15 -22.01
CA ASP A 79 -8.15 -7.76 -22.48
C ASP A 79 -6.91 -7.00 -22.01
N TYR A 80 -6.17 -7.52 -21.03
CA TYR A 80 -4.99 -6.85 -20.46
C TYR A 80 -3.66 -7.34 -21.05
N VAL A 81 -3.67 -8.48 -21.74
CA VAL A 81 -2.49 -9.07 -22.37
C VAL A 81 -2.62 -9.01 -23.88
N HIS A 82 -1.51 -8.74 -24.56
CA HIS A 82 -1.52 -8.54 -26.03
C HIS A 82 -1.47 -9.85 -26.84
N GLY A 83 -1.35 -10.97 -26.17
CA GLY A 83 -1.21 -12.28 -26.79
C GLY A 83 0.25 -12.65 -27.08
N GLY A 84 0.60 -13.87 -26.68
CA GLY A 84 1.98 -14.37 -26.72
C GLY A 84 2.70 -14.34 -25.39
N GLU A 85 2.23 -13.53 -24.43
CA GLU A 85 2.71 -13.57 -23.07
C GLU A 85 2.18 -14.84 -22.38
N GLU A 86 3.10 -15.61 -21.81
CA GLU A 86 2.77 -16.75 -20.94
C GLU A 86 2.80 -16.36 -19.46
N TYR A 87 3.55 -15.30 -19.15
CA TYR A 87 3.75 -14.81 -17.79
C TYR A 87 3.62 -13.28 -17.74
N VAL A 88 3.26 -12.77 -16.57
CA VAL A 88 3.13 -11.33 -16.28
C VAL A 88 3.87 -10.90 -15.02
N GLY A 89 4.75 -11.73 -14.50
CA GLY A 89 5.56 -11.37 -13.35
C GLY A 89 6.60 -12.42 -12.99
N LEU A 90 7.74 -11.94 -12.51
CA LEU A 90 8.78 -12.72 -11.85
C LEU A 90 8.99 -12.12 -10.46
N TYR A 91 8.59 -12.83 -9.42
CA TYR A 91 8.72 -12.46 -8.02
C TYR A 91 9.96 -13.09 -7.42
N VAL A 92 10.75 -12.30 -6.71
CA VAL A 92 12.00 -12.76 -6.06
C VAL A 92 12.03 -12.26 -4.63
N PRO A 93 11.86 -13.15 -3.62
CA PRO A 93 12.05 -12.79 -2.23
C PRO A 93 13.47 -12.26 -1.98
N VAL A 94 13.61 -11.14 -1.27
CA VAL A 94 14.91 -10.50 -1.02
C VAL A 94 15.26 -10.36 0.45
N ALA A 95 14.29 -10.47 1.34
CA ALA A 95 14.53 -10.63 2.77
C ALA A 95 13.39 -11.42 3.42
N LEU A 96 13.71 -12.22 4.43
CA LEU A 96 12.74 -12.99 5.23
C LEU A 96 12.97 -12.71 6.71
N PRO A 97 12.51 -11.58 7.22
CA PRO A 97 12.62 -11.27 8.64
C PRO A 97 11.78 -12.25 9.49
N GLU A 98 12.25 -12.55 10.71
CA GLU A 98 11.52 -13.42 11.64
C GLU A 98 10.47 -12.68 12.46
N ASP A 99 10.58 -11.36 12.57
CA ASP A 99 9.84 -10.53 13.52
C ASP A 99 8.55 -9.92 12.94
N GLY A 100 7.49 -10.67 12.82
CA GLY A 100 6.14 -10.13 12.60
C GLY A 100 6.01 -8.96 11.60
N ALA A 101 5.05 -8.07 11.82
CA ALA A 101 4.83 -6.90 10.97
C ALA A 101 5.95 -5.86 11.07
N VAL A 102 6.49 -5.64 12.27
CA VAL A 102 7.59 -4.68 12.51
C VAL A 102 8.82 -5.06 11.67
N GLY A 103 9.32 -6.29 11.84
CA GLY A 103 10.52 -6.73 11.13
C GLY A 103 10.33 -6.74 9.61
N LYS A 104 9.12 -7.03 9.12
CA LYS A 104 8.81 -6.98 7.68
C LYS A 104 8.80 -5.56 7.14
N ALA A 105 8.22 -4.61 7.87
CA ALA A 105 8.23 -3.19 7.51
C ALA A 105 9.65 -2.61 7.54
N GLU A 106 10.45 -2.94 8.56
CA GLU A 106 11.87 -2.55 8.65
C GLU A 106 12.70 -3.13 7.51
N ALA A 107 12.53 -4.42 7.20
CA ALA A 107 13.22 -5.06 6.09
C ALA A 107 12.84 -4.44 4.74
N PHE A 108 11.55 -4.14 4.54
CA PHE A 108 11.10 -3.44 3.35
C PHE A 108 11.74 -2.06 3.24
N ARG A 109 11.73 -1.29 4.32
CA ARG A 109 12.34 0.04 4.38
C ARG A 109 13.83 0.01 4.03
N ALA A 110 14.59 -0.93 4.62
CA ALA A 110 16.02 -1.09 4.34
C ALA A 110 16.29 -1.41 2.86
N VAL A 111 15.50 -2.29 2.26
CA VAL A 111 15.59 -2.61 0.82
C VAL A 111 15.21 -1.40 -0.03
N ALA A 112 14.14 -0.69 0.34
CA ALA A 112 13.70 0.52 -0.36
C ALA A 112 14.80 1.58 -0.40
N GLU A 113 15.43 1.88 0.73
CA GLU A 113 16.52 2.84 0.83
C GLU A 113 17.72 2.46 -0.06
N ALA A 114 18.09 1.18 -0.07
CA ALA A 114 19.17 0.69 -0.93
C ALA A 114 18.85 0.84 -2.43
N LEU A 115 17.62 0.53 -2.83
CA LEU A 115 17.18 0.66 -4.21
C LEU A 115 17.03 2.14 -4.64
N GLU A 116 16.54 3.01 -3.74
CA GLU A 116 16.46 4.45 -4.01
C GLU A 116 17.84 5.12 -4.11
N GLN A 117 18.81 4.66 -3.35
CA GLN A 117 20.19 5.12 -3.50
C GLN A 117 20.78 4.74 -4.87
N GLU A 118 20.41 3.58 -5.40
CA GLU A 118 20.89 3.09 -6.69
C GLU A 118 20.14 3.69 -7.89
N PHE A 119 18.81 3.73 -7.83
CA PHE A 119 17.95 4.08 -8.98
C PHE A 119 17.34 5.48 -8.89
N GLY A 120 17.56 6.17 -7.79
CA GLY A 120 16.82 7.38 -7.42
C GLY A 120 15.45 7.05 -6.81
N PRO A 121 14.75 8.09 -6.30
CA PRO A 121 13.41 7.94 -5.72
C PRO A 121 12.47 7.24 -6.69
N ALA A 122 11.67 6.31 -6.16
CA ALA A 122 10.69 5.61 -6.97
C ALA A 122 9.66 6.61 -7.54
N PRO A 123 9.44 6.66 -8.86
CA PRO A 123 8.47 7.59 -9.45
C PRO A 123 7.03 7.29 -9.05
N VAL A 124 6.75 6.08 -8.60
CA VAL A 124 5.44 5.67 -8.09
C VAL A 124 5.65 4.84 -6.83
N MET A 125 4.91 5.15 -5.79
CA MET A 125 4.80 4.32 -4.59
C MET A 125 3.35 4.30 -4.12
N GLY A 126 3.01 3.36 -3.26
CA GLY A 126 1.67 3.29 -2.69
C GLY A 126 1.43 2.01 -1.92
N VAL A 127 0.16 1.69 -1.75
CA VAL A 127 -0.31 0.53 -1.04
C VAL A 127 -1.41 -0.15 -1.86
N TYR A 128 -1.31 -1.46 -2.04
CA TYR A 128 -2.37 -2.27 -2.64
C TYR A 128 -3.34 -2.68 -1.53
N GLY A 129 -4.48 -2.03 -1.39
CA GLY A 129 -5.45 -2.37 -0.35
C GLY A 129 -6.13 -3.72 -0.56
N ASP A 130 -6.63 -3.96 -1.75
CA ASP A 130 -7.29 -5.22 -2.10
C ASP A 130 -6.42 -6.04 -3.05
N PRO A 131 -6.47 -7.38 -2.94
CA PRO A 131 -5.72 -8.24 -3.83
C PRO A 131 -6.23 -8.08 -5.27
N GLY A 132 -5.60 -7.21 -6.00
CA GLY A 132 -5.76 -7.15 -7.43
C GLY A 132 -5.06 -8.36 -8.09
N PRO A 133 -4.58 -8.19 -9.31
CA PRO A 133 -3.89 -9.27 -10.00
C PRO A 133 -2.54 -9.66 -9.35
N PHE A 134 -2.10 -8.97 -8.29
CA PHE A 134 -0.77 -9.15 -7.69
C PHE A 134 -0.74 -10.11 -6.51
N TYR A 135 -1.86 -10.28 -5.82
CA TYR A 135 -1.98 -11.14 -4.65
C TYR A 135 -3.14 -12.12 -4.79
N ASP A 136 -3.00 -13.29 -4.22
CA ASP A 136 -4.15 -14.15 -3.91
C ASP A 136 -4.91 -13.61 -2.69
N SER A 137 -4.16 -13.02 -1.75
CA SER A 137 -4.64 -12.22 -0.63
C SER A 137 -3.55 -11.22 -0.25
N ALA A 138 -3.92 -10.00 0.13
CA ALA A 138 -2.96 -9.01 0.60
C ALA A 138 -2.22 -9.53 1.84
N PRO A 139 -0.91 -9.27 1.98
CA PRO A 139 -0.17 -9.62 3.18
C PRO A 139 -0.77 -8.95 4.42
N LEU A 140 -0.92 -9.69 5.51
CA LEU A 140 -1.55 -9.20 6.74
C LEU A 140 -0.79 -8.05 7.42
N TRP A 141 0.48 -7.85 7.07
CA TRP A 141 1.30 -6.78 7.64
C TRP A 141 1.20 -5.46 6.87
N GLY A 142 0.61 -5.48 5.70
CA GLY A 142 0.51 -4.37 4.77
C GLY A 142 0.94 -4.75 3.36
N SER A 143 0.66 -3.89 2.42
CA SER A 143 0.91 -4.12 1.00
C SER A 143 1.64 -2.94 0.32
N PRO A 144 2.69 -2.36 0.95
CA PRO A 144 3.43 -1.26 0.35
C PRO A 144 4.17 -1.70 -0.92
N PHE A 145 4.33 -0.76 -1.85
CA PHE A 145 5.15 -0.95 -3.03
C PHE A 145 5.88 0.33 -3.45
N LEU A 146 7.05 0.15 -4.07
CA LEU A 146 7.78 1.18 -4.80
C LEU A 146 8.03 0.70 -6.21
N ARG A 147 7.79 1.53 -7.23
CA ARG A 147 7.84 1.13 -8.63
C ARG A 147 8.76 2.01 -9.45
N TRP A 148 9.74 1.40 -10.12
CA TRP A 148 10.61 2.00 -11.12
C TRP A 148 10.19 1.55 -12.51
N ARG A 149 9.48 2.42 -13.18
CA ARG A 149 8.86 2.18 -14.47
C ARG A 149 9.85 2.38 -15.62
N GLU A 150 9.88 1.45 -16.57
CA GLU A 150 10.50 1.59 -17.87
C GLU A 150 9.49 1.28 -18.99
N ARG A 151 9.91 1.42 -20.24
CA ARG A 151 8.99 1.29 -21.37
C ARG A 151 8.38 -0.10 -21.50
N GLU A 152 9.20 -1.15 -21.36
CA GLU A 152 8.79 -2.53 -21.60
C GLU A 152 8.50 -3.26 -20.30
N ASN A 153 9.34 -3.05 -19.31
CA ASN A 153 9.26 -3.70 -18.02
C ASN A 153 9.26 -2.68 -16.89
N THR A 154 8.67 -3.07 -15.78
CA THR A 154 8.67 -2.32 -14.54
C THR A 154 9.29 -3.18 -13.45
N LEU A 155 10.25 -2.64 -12.72
CA LEU A 155 10.72 -3.23 -11.48
C LEU A 155 9.93 -2.62 -10.31
N GLU A 156 9.42 -3.47 -9.44
CA GLU A 156 8.72 -3.06 -8.23
C GLU A 156 9.35 -3.73 -7.01
N LEU A 157 9.58 -2.97 -5.95
CA LEU A 157 9.72 -3.51 -4.61
C LEU A 157 8.32 -3.65 -4.05
N HIS A 158 7.97 -4.83 -3.63
CA HIS A 158 6.63 -5.29 -3.37
C HIS A 158 6.57 -6.04 -2.03
N ALA A 159 5.51 -5.87 -1.29
CA ALA A 159 5.32 -6.59 -0.06
C ALA A 159 4.91 -8.03 -0.36
N GLY A 160 5.71 -9.00 0.05
CA GLY A 160 5.33 -10.41 0.07
C GLY A 160 4.78 -10.84 1.42
N GLU A 161 4.19 -12.02 1.50
CA GLU A 161 3.68 -12.61 2.74
C GLU A 161 4.75 -12.68 3.83
N HIS A 162 5.97 -13.02 3.44
CA HIS A 162 7.08 -13.28 4.36
C HIS A 162 8.06 -12.12 4.51
N GLY A 163 7.94 -11.06 3.71
CA GLY A 163 8.83 -9.91 3.67
C GLY A 163 8.88 -9.27 2.28
N PRO A 164 9.83 -8.36 2.01
CA PRO A 164 9.94 -7.68 0.73
C PRO A 164 10.35 -8.64 -0.40
N GLU A 165 9.79 -8.40 -1.58
CA GLU A 165 10.08 -9.11 -2.82
C GLU A 165 10.37 -8.12 -3.94
N LEU A 166 11.28 -8.46 -4.85
CA LEU A 166 11.39 -7.77 -6.14
C LEU A 166 10.41 -8.40 -7.12
N LEU A 167 9.65 -7.58 -7.81
CA LEU A 167 8.75 -7.99 -8.88
C LEU A 167 9.19 -7.32 -10.19
N LEU A 168 9.64 -8.13 -11.14
CA LEU A 168 9.77 -7.71 -12.51
C LEU A 168 8.48 -8.07 -13.25
N GLN A 169 7.89 -7.11 -13.97
CA GLN A 169 6.61 -7.29 -14.65
C GLN A 169 6.56 -6.47 -15.95
N PRO A 170 5.72 -6.86 -16.93
CA PRO A 170 5.50 -6.03 -18.10
C PRO A 170 4.80 -4.75 -17.73
N THR A 171 5.27 -3.62 -18.27
CA THR A 171 4.71 -2.30 -17.93
C THR A 171 3.27 -2.16 -18.42
N ASP A 172 3.02 -2.49 -19.68
CA ASP A 172 1.74 -2.20 -20.33
C ASP A 172 0.55 -2.96 -19.73
N PRO A 173 0.53 -4.28 -19.61
CA PRO A 173 -0.63 -4.98 -19.02
C PRO A 173 -0.99 -4.46 -17.63
N VAL A 174 0.02 -4.21 -16.79
CA VAL A 174 -0.18 -3.73 -15.42
C VAL A 174 -0.75 -2.32 -15.39
N GLU A 175 -0.17 -1.39 -16.19
CA GLU A 175 -0.68 -0.02 -16.27
C GLU A 175 -2.06 0.06 -16.90
N ASN A 176 -2.34 -0.75 -17.92
CA ASN A 176 -3.66 -0.84 -18.51
C ASN A 176 -4.70 -1.31 -17.48
N TRP A 177 -4.37 -2.31 -16.66
CA TRP A 177 -5.23 -2.74 -15.58
C TRP A 177 -5.53 -1.57 -14.61
N PHE A 178 -4.50 -0.86 -14.13
CA PHE A 178 -4.67 0.29 -13.25
C PHE A 178 -5.52 1.39 -13.90
N TRP A 179 -5.28 1.69 -15.20
CA TRP A 179 -6.03 2.69 -15.92
C TRP A 179 -7.52 2.35 -16.02
N ARG A 180 -7.85 1.13 -16.37
CA ARG A 180 -9.25 0.65 -16.48
C ARG A 180 -9.94 0.67 -15.13
N GLN A 181 -9.25 0.26 -14.09
CA GLN A 181 -9.76 0.35 -12.73
C GLN A 181 -10.06 1.81 -12.34
N GLY A 182 -9.22 2.75 -12.75
CA GLY A 182 -9.44 4.19 -12.61
C GLY A 182 -10.69 4.72 -13.32
N HIS A 183 -11.19 3.97 -14.30
CA HIS A 183 -12.34 4.36 -15.13
C HIS A 183 -13.61 3.56 -14.82
N GLY A 184 -13.69 2.92 -13.69
CA GLY A 184 -14.95 2.37 -13.16
C GLY A 184 -15.20 0.90 -13.47
N GLU A 185 -14.19 0.11 -13.80
CA GLU A 185 -14.35 -1.33 -13.81
C GLU A 185 -14.52 -1.89 -12.39
N HIS A 186 -15.51 -2.76 -12.20
CA HIS A 186 -16.02 -3.15 -10.89
C HIS A 186 -15.09 -4.02 -10.02
N TYR A 187 -13.93 -4.40 -10.49
CA TYR A 187 -13.04 -5.34 -9.80
C TYR A 187 -11.93 -4.67 -9.01
N ALA A 188 -11.96 -3.37 -8.94
CA ALA A 188 -10.90 -2.62 -8.33
C ALA A 188 -11.30 -2.04 -7.00
N VAL A 189 -11.22 -2.81 -6.05
CA VAL A 189 -10.91 -2.29 -4.75
C VAL A 189 -9.39 -2.20 -4.68
N GLY A 190 -8.84 -1.20 -5.35
CA GLY A 190 -7.41 -0.94 -5.35
C GLY A 190 -6.93 -0.49 -3.99
N GLY A 191 -5.66 -0.20 -3.89
CA GLY A 191 -5.02 0.23 -2.68
C GLY A 191 -5.69 1.40 -1.97
N PHE A 192 -5.33 1.62 -0.73
CA PHE A 192 -5.91 2.68 0.09
C PHE A 192 -5.32 4.04 -0.25
N PHE A 193 -4.06 4.07 -0.66
CA PHE A 193 -3.42 5.29 -1.16
C PHE A 193 -2.31 4.96 -2.16
N GLY A 194 -2.01 5.93 -3.01
CA GLY A 194 -0.85 5.89 -3.88
C GLY A 194 -0.22 7.25 -3.95
N THR A 195 1.07 7.29 -4.21
CA THR A 195 1.81 8.52 -4.40
C THR A 195 2.50 8.52 -5.76
N ARG A 196 2.64 9.68 -6.35
CA ARG A 196 3.39 9.86 -7.59
C ARG A 196 4.18 11.15 -7.55
N SER A 197 5.37 11.16 -8.14
CA SER A 197 6.16 12.38 -8.26
C SER A 197 5.53 13.33 -9.28
N VAL A 198 5.50 14.63 -8.96
CA VAL A 198 4.98 15.69 -9.84
C VAL A 198 6.14 16.34 -10.58
N PRO A 199 6.01 16.60 -11.87
CA PRO A 199 4.92 16.38 -12.85
C PRO A 199 5.08 15.08 -13.67
N ALA A 200 5.91 14.15 -13.26
CA ALA A 200 6.55 13.19 -14.15
C ALA A 200 5.65 12.07 -14.69
N ASN A 201 4.44 11.90 -14.21
CA ASN A 201 3.66 10.69 -14.52
C ASN A 201 2.23 10.98 -14.96
N ALA A 202 2.05 12.04 -15.77
CA ALA A 202 0.79 12.21 -16.49
C ALA A 202 0.48 10.94 -17.28
N GLY A 203 -0.58 10.27 -16.94
CA GLY A 203 -1.01 9.01 -17.59
C GLY A 203 -0.84 7.76 -16.75
N LEU A 204 -0.15 7.78 -15.61
CA LEU A 204 -0.22 6.69 -14.65
C LEU A 204 -1.58 6.79 -13.91
N GLY A 205 -2.51 5.92 -14.28
CA GLY A 205 -3.77 5.77 -13.56
C GLY A 205 -3.55 4.96 -12.29
N PHE A 206 -4.06 5.47 -11.18
CA PHE A 206 -4.35 4.62 -10.03
C PHE A 206 -5.77 4.05 -10.19
N PRO A 207 -6.09 2.92 -9.54
CA PRO A 207 -7.45 2.40 -9.52
C PRO A 207 -8.45 3.51 -9.16
N GLY A 208 -9.60 3.48 -9.76
CA GLY A 208 -10.62 4.49 -9.56
C GLY A 208 -11.09 4.55 -8.13
N ARG A 209 -11.67 5.68 -7.83
CA ARG A 209 -12.30 5.90 -6.53
C ARG A 209 -13.46 4.94 -6.37
N TRP A 210 -13.30 4.00 -5.48
CA TRP A 210 -14.38 3.13 -5.06
C TRP A 210 -15.33 3.92 -4.16
N ARG A 211 -16.63 3.86 -4.37
CA ARG A 211 -17.64 4.56 -3.58
C ARG A 211 -18.66 3.57 -3.05
N THR A 212 -19.04 3.74 -1.81
CA THR A 212 -20.14 3.01 -1.19
C THR A 212 -21.02 3.98 -0.40
N ASP A 213 -22.31 3.73 -0.38
CA ASP A 213 -23.28 4.35 0.52
C ASP A 213 -23.57 3.47 1.74
N ASP A 214 -22.96 2.30 1.81
CA ASP A 214 -23.11 1.33 2.88
C ASP A 214 -22.06 1.54 3.98
N TRP A 215 -22.51 1.84 5.18
CA TRP A 215 -21.65 2.05 6.34
C TRP A 215 -20.86 0.81 6.78
N ASP A 216 -21.41 -0.39 6.62
CA ASP A 216 -20.70 -1.62 7.02
C ASP A 216 -19.55 -1.90 6.07
N VAL A 217 -19.77 -1.69 4.78
CA VAL A 217 -18.73 -1.81 3.75
C VAL A 217 -17.64 -0.76 3.97
N PHE A 218 -18.02 0.51 4.22
CA PHE A 218 -17.08 1.59 4.52
C PHE A 218 -16.27 1.30 5.80
N SER A 219 -16.96 0.88 6.88
CA SER A 219 -16.31 0.55 8.15
C SER A 219 -15.30 -0.60 8.01
N HIS A 220 -15.61 -1.58 7.16
CA HIS A 220 -14.68 -2.68 6.87
C HIS A 220 -13.43 -2.18 6.15
N ALA A 221 -13.59 -1.43 5.07
CA ALA A 221 -12.48 -0.86 4.30
C ALA A 221 -11.62 0.10 5.15
N LEU A 222 -12.27 0.96 5.94
CA LEU A 222 -11.57 1.85 6.88
C LEU A 222 -10.80 1.06 7.94
N GLY A 223 -11.39 -0.03 8.44
CA GLY A 223 -10.73 -0.89 9.41
C GLY A 223 -9.47 -1.56 8.87
N ASP A 224 -9.53 -2.06 7.65
CA ASP A 224 -8.39 -2.68 6.98
C ASP A 224 -7.29 -1.62 6.68
N PHE A 225 -7.68 -0.43 6.22
CA PHE A 225 -6.77 0.70 6.03
C PHE A 225 -6.02 1.08 7.32
N LEU A 226 -6.75 1.28 8.42
CA LEU A 226 -6.15 1.69 9.69
C LEU A 226 -5.24 0.60 10.27
N HIS A 227 -5.60 -0.69 10.08
CA HIS A 227 -4.89 -1.81 10.67
C HIS A 227 -3.43 -1.91 10.21
N THR A 228 -3.18 -1.72 8.93
CA THR A 228 -1.86 -1.88 8.31
C THR A 228 -1.08 -0.57 8.17
N LEU A 229 -1.76 0.57 8.34
CA LEU A 229 -1.23 1.89 8.04
C LEU A 229 0.14 2.20 8.68
N PRO A 230 0.39 1.94 10.00
CA PRO A 230 1.71 2.20 10.57
C PRO A 230 2.85 1.38 9.94
N ALA A 231 2.57 0.15 9.56
CA ALA A 231 3.57 -0.69 8.89
C ALA A 231 3.87 -0.19 7.47
N GLU A 232 2.84 0.24 6.77
CA GLU A 232 2.93 0.73 5.41
C GLU A 232 3.63 2.08 5.31
N THR A 233 3.26 3.03 6.17
CA THR A 233 3.92 4.35 6.24
C THR A 233 5.37 4.23 6.67
N HIS A 234 5.68 3.37 7.64
CA HIS A 234 7.05 3.08 8.03
C HIS A 234 7.85 2.46 6.88
N ALA A 235 7.30 1.43 6.22
CA ALA A 235 7.94 0.75 5.09
C ALA A 235 8.26 1.71 3.93
N LEU A 236 7.33 2.63 3.63
CA LEU A 236 7.50 3.64 2.57
C LEU A 236 8.31 4.86 3.03
N GLY A 237 8.54 5.03 4.34
CA GLY A 237 9.23 6.18 4.92
C GLY A 237 8.50 7.49 4.72
N ILE A 238 7.19 7.45 4.80
CA ILE A 238 6.31 8.61 4.70
C ILE A 238 5.56 8.84 6.01
N GLU A 239 5.08 10.05 6.17
CA GLU A 239 4.16 10.41 7.24
C GLU A 239 2.88 10.95 6.58
N LEU A 240 1.74 10.45 7.01
CA LEU A 240 0.43 10.89 6.55
C LEU A 240 -0.21 11.78 7.60
N ASP A 241 -0.79 12.87 7.12
CA ASP A 241 -1.57 13.82 7.89
C ASP A 241 -2.91 14.02 7.16
N LEU A 242 -3.98 13.45 7.69
CA LEU A 242 -5.23 13.27 6.98
C LEU A 242 -6.41 13.80 7.79
N GLY A 243 -7.09 14.82 7.28
CA GLY A 243 -8.35 15.32 7.85
C GLY A 243 -9.56 14.69 7.18
N PHE A 244 -10.47 14.16 7.97
CA PHE A 244 -11.79 13.71 7.54
C PHE A 244 -12.81 14.80 7.79
N HIS A 245 -13.45 15.26 6.72
CA HIS A 245 -14.54 16.23 6.78
C HIS A 245 -15.88 15.53 6.61
N ALA A 246 -16.88 15.96 7.35
CA ALA A 246 -18.24 15.54 7.14
C ALA A 246 -19.10 16.74 6.73
N LEU A 247 -19.95 16.55 5.73
CA LEU A 247 -20.99 17.48 5.37
C LEU A 247 -22.16 17.32 6.34
N VAL A 248 -22.04 17.90 7.52
CA VAL A 248 -23.15 17.93 8.49
C VAL A 248 -24.11 19.05 8.11
N PRO A 249 -25.41 18.78 7.96
CA PRO A 249 -26.39 19.83 7.60
C PRO A 249 -26.32 21.04 8.53
N GLY A 250 -26.09 22.24 7.94
CA GLY A 250 -26.01 23.48 8.68
C GLY A 250 -24.64 23.89 9.22
N THR A 251 -23.59 23.12 8.95
CA THR A 251 -22.20 23.45 9.29
C THR A 251 -21.35 23.62 8.03
N TYR A 252 -20.34 24.48 8.10
CA TYR A 252 -19.32 24.58 7.07
C TYR A 252 -18.33 23.43 7.30
N GLY A 253 -18.55 22.29 6.67
CA GLY A 253 -17.69 21.11 6.57
C GLY A 253 -16.48 21.01 7.52
N PRO A 254 -16.67 20.97 8.86
CA PRO A 254 -15.54 20.94 9.75
C PRO A 254 -14.78 19.63 9.62
N ILE A 255 -13.48 19.66 9.88
CA ILE A 255 -12.71 18.44 10.09
C ILE A 255 -13.27 17.75 11.33
N VAL A 256 -13.80 16.54 11.16
CA VAL A 256 -14.32 15.73 12.27
C VAL A 256 -13.19 14.96 12.92
N PHE A 257 -12.36 14.30 12.09
CA PHE A 257 -11.22 13.56 12.56
C PHE A 257 -9.96 14.06 11.89
N HIS A 258 -8.89 14.07 12.67
CA HIS A 258 -7.55 14.31 12.18
C HIS A 258 -6.68 13.08 12.48
N LEU A 259 -6.17 12.44 11.45
CA LEU A 259 -5.35 11.23 11.53
C LEU A 259 -3.91 11.60 11.20
N VAL A 260 -3.00 11.23 12.06
CA VAL A 260 -1.56 11.31 11.81
C VAL A 260 -0.97 9.91 11.90
N CYS A 261 -0.19 9.51 10.91
CA CYS A 261 0.46 8.22 10.90
C CYS A 261 1.84 8.29 10.24
N GLY A 262 2.86 7.91 11.00
CA GLY A 262 4.18 7.52 10.55
C GLY A 262 4.46 6.09 11.05
N GLU A 263 5.39 5.94 12.01
CA GLU A 263 5.58 4.66 12.72
C GLU A 263 4.45 4.34 13.71
N ARG A 264 3.67 5.35 14.06
CA ARG A 264 2.55 5.27 15.00
C ARG A 264 1.34 5.98 14.44
N LEU A 265 0.16 5.45 14.74
CA LEU A 265 -1.13 5.99 14.35
C LEU A 265 -1.80 6.67 15.54
N GLU A 266 -2.26 7.88 15.32
CA GLU A 266 -3.11 8.61 16.23
C GLU A 266 -4.25 9.30 15.48
N ILE A 267 -5.46 9.28 16.06
CA ILE A 267 -6.64 9.95 15.51
C ILE A 267 -7.17 10.90 16.55
N ALA A 268 -7.30 12.17 16.20
CA ALA A 268 -7.91 13.20 17.02
C ALA A 268 -9.36 13.45 16.62
N TYR A 269 -10.18 13.79 17.60
CA TYR A 269 -11.57 14.20 17.44
C TYR A 269 -11.85 15.48 18.24
N ASP A 270 -12.45 16.49 17.59
CA ASP A 270 -12.82 17.74 18.24
C ASP A 270 -14.33 18.01 18.12
N PRO A 271 -15.14 17.68 19.15
CA PRO A 271 -16.58 17.90 19.13
C PRO A 271 -16.97 19.37 19.09
N VAL A 272 -16.11 20.30 19.52
CA VAL A 272 -16.42 21.74 19.53
C VAL A 272 -16.45 22.29 18.09
N ARG A 273 -15.62 21.77 17.21
CA ARG A 273 -15.57 22.20 15.81
C ARG A 273 -16.74 21.68 15.00
N THR A 274 -17.37 20.60 15.42
CA THR A 274 -18.54 20.02 14.75
C THR A 274 -19.86 20.73 15.09
N GLY A 275 -19.86 21.69 16.04
CA GLY A 275 -20.99 22.56 16.39
C GLY A 275 -22.01 21.91 17.32
N GLU A 276 -22.44 20.70 17.07
CA GLU A 276 -23.25 19.87 17.97
C GLU A 276 -22.45 18.55 18.15
N GLY A 277 -21.60 18.52 19.16
CA GLY A 277 -20.76 17.35 19.41
C GLY A 277 -21.57 16.17 19.92
N VAL A 278 -21.02 14.99 19.77
CA VAL A 278 -21.48 13.76 20.41
C VAL A 278 -21.65 13.99 21.91
N ALA A 279 -22.81 13.62 22.45
CA ALA A 279 -23.16 13.88 23.85
C ALA A 279 -22.17 13.25 24.86
N ASP A 280 -21.61 12.09 24.51
CA ASP A 280 -20.59 11.40 25.30
C ASP A 280 -19.58 10.68 24.40
N PRO A 281 -18.51 11.36 23.95
CA PRO A 281 -17.47 10.75 23.11
C PRO A 281 -16.81 9.52 23.75
N GLY A 282 -16.73 9.49 25.08
CA GLY A 282 -16.17 8.36 25.82
C GLY A 282 -16.94 7.05 25.60
N SER A 283 -18.25 7.13 25.34
CA SER A 283 -19.08 5.95 25.04
C SER A 283 -18.71 5.25 23.73
N PHE A 284 -18.12 5.97 22.79
CA PHE A 284 -17.58 5.41 21.53
C PHE A 284 -16.11 4.96 21.67
N GLY A 285 -15.47 5.22 22.81
CA GLY A 285 -14.10 4.84 23.08
C GLY A 285 -13.06 5.92 22.89
N TRP A 286 -13.50 7.19 22.69
CA TRP A 286 -12.59 8.34 22.67
C TRP A 286 -12.03 8.63 24.05
N ILE A 287 -10.75 8.97 24.10
CA ILE A 287 -10.01 9.27 25.34
C ILE A 287 -9.85 10.78 25.45
N PRO A 288 -10.27 11.41 26.56
CA PRO A 288 -10.04 12.84 26.76
C PRO A 288 -8.54 13.16 26.77
N HIS A 289 -8.14 14.21 26.07
CA HIS A 289 -6.79 14.74 26.17
C HIS A 289 -6.55 15.36 27.56
N THR A 290 -5.63 14.74 28.30
CA THR A 290 -5.10 15.33 29.55
C THR A 290 -3.76 16.03 29.33
N THR A 291 -3.01 15.57 28.33
CA THR A 291 -1.78 16.18 27.83
C THR A 291 -1.76 15.99 26.34
N ARG A 292 -1.44 17.04 25.59
CA ARG A 292 -1.47 17.03 24.13
C ARG A 292 -0.34 16.13 23.57
N PRO A 293 -0.64 15.16 22.68
CA PRO A 293 0.38 14.43 21.96
C PRO A 293 1.16 15.33 21.01
N ALA A 294 2.47 15.11 20.89
CA ALA A 294 3.34 15.92 20.04
C ALA A 294 2.98 15.83 18.54
N ALA A 295 2.48 14.68 18.12
CA ALA A 295 2.05 14.43 16.73
C ALA A 295 0.86 15.31 16.29
N LEU A 296 0.06 15.80 17.23
CA LEU A 296 -1.12 16.64 16.98
C LEU A 296 -0.90 18.12 17.30
N ASP A 297 0.37 18.58 17.34
CA ASP A 297 0.74 19.93 17.76
C ASP A 297 0.10 21.07 16.95
N HIS A 298 -0.26 20.84 15.70
CA HIS A 298 -0.97 21.80 14.88
C HIS A 298 -2.50 21.80 15.10
N TRP A 299 -3.04 20.81 15.82
CA TRP A 299 -4.46 20.73 16.19
C TRP A 299 -4.71 21.26 17.59
N LEU A 300 -4.77 22.60 17.70
CA LEU A 300 -4.69 23.31 18.98
C LEU A 300 -5.81 22.99 19.99
N GLU A 301 -6.90 22.36 19.57
CA GLU A 301 -8.11 22.25 20.38
C GLU A 301 -8.80 20.87 20.37
N ALA A 302 -8.15 19.81 19.83
CA ALA A 302 -8.74 18.48 19.83
C ALA A 302 -8.86 17.93 21.26
N PRO A 303 -10.06 17.85 21.86
CA PRO A 303 -10.21 17.43 23.25
C PRO A 303 -10.17 15.90 23.44
N TYR A 304 -10.17 15.13 22.36
CA TYR A 304 -10.19 13.66 22.39
C TYR A 304 -9.23 13.03 21.39
N HIS A 305 -8.75 11.83 21.70
CA HIS A 305 -7.92 11.02 20.83
C HIS A 305 -8.28 9.52 20.90
N SER A 306 -7.81 8.75 19.92
CA SER A 306 -8.05 7.31 19.83
C SER A 306 -7.14 6.47 20.73
N GLY A 307 -6.04 7.02 21.18
CA GLY A 307 -4.83 6.35 21.62
C GLY A 307 -3.73 6.46 20.58
N ASP A 308 -2.55 5.99 20.91
CA ASP A 308 -1.34 6.02 20.10
C ASP A 308 -0.88 4.57 19.87
N PHE A 309 -0.84 4.12 18.61
CA PHE A 309 -0.68 2.71 18.24
C PHE A 309 0.52 2.51 17.31
N GLY A 310 1.44 1.64 17.68
CA GLY A 310 2.55 1.20 16.85
C GLY A 310 2.17 0.12 15.84
N ILE A 311 3.16 -0.29 15.06
CA ILE A 311 3.03 -1.36 14.07
C ILE A 311 2.55 -2.66 14.76
N GLY A 312 1.45 -3.22 14.27
CA GLY A 312 0.84 -4.45 14.80
C GLY A 312 0.02 -4.26 16.09
N GLU A 313 -0.10 -3.03 16.60
CA GLU A 313 -0.91 -2.71 17.78
C GLU A 313 -2.32 -2.23 17.42
N VAL A 314 -2.56 -1.86 16.16
CA VAL A 314 -3.81 -1.25 15.71
C VAL A 314 -4.93 -2.29 15.60
N ASP A 315 -5.98 -2.14 16.40
CA ASP A 315 -7.28 -2.76 16.15
C ASP A 315 -8.08 -1.87 15.19
N GLY A 316 -7.80 -2.00 13.89
CA GLY A 316 -8.41 -1.16 12.86
C GLY A 316 -9.93 -1.25 12.84
N ARG A 317 -10.51 -2.44 13.08
CA ARG A 317 -11.96 -2.63 13.13
C ARG A 317 -12.61 -1.91 14.31
N ARG A 318 -11.94 -1.87 15.46
CA ARG A 318 -12.39 -1.10 16.61
C ARG A 318 -12.35 0.39 16.30
N LEU A 319 -11.24 0.89 15.74
CA LEU A 319 -11.08 2.31 15.40
C LEU A 319 -12.09 2.75 14.33
N ALA A 320 -12.28 1.94 13.29
CA ALA A 320 -13.27 2.23 12.26
C ALA A 320 -14.70 2.33 12.83
N ARG A 321 -15.09 1.39 13.68
CA ARG A 321 -16.40 1.47 14.36
C ARG A 321 -16.53 2.73 15.20
N MET A 322 -15.50 3.06 15.98
CA MET A 322 -15.48 4.27 16.80
C MET A 322 -15.69 5.52 15.95
N MET A 323 -15.04 5.63 14.80
CA MET A 323 -15.19 6.74 13.86
C MET A 323 -16.60 6.74 13.23
N VAL A 324 -17.06 5.60 12.72
CA VAL A 324 -18.37 5.47 12.06
C VAL A 324 -19.52 5.78 13.04
N ASP A 325 -19.47 5.24 14.25
CA ASP A 325 -20.50 5.48 15.26
C ASP A 325 -20.57 6.98 15.64
N THR A 326 -19.40 7.63 15.73
CA THR A 326 -19.32 9.09 15.95
C THR A 326 -19.93 9.87 14.79
N LEU A 327 -19.61 9.52 13.53
CA LEU A 327 -20.18 10.18 12.35
C LEU A 327 -21.70 10.04 12.29
N ARG A 328 -22.22 8.86 12.58
CA ARG A 328 -23.67 8.60 12.58
C ARG A 328 -24.37 9.36 13.69
N ASP A 329 -23.78 9.47 14.87
CA ASP A 329 -24.34 10.28 15.97
C ASP A 329 -24.30 11.78 15.68
N LEU A 330 -23.32 12.23 14.87
CA LEU A 330 -23.28 13.59 14.33
C LEU A 330 -24.30 13.85 13.22
N GLY A 331 -25.06 12.84 12.79
CA GLY A 331 -26.08 12.97 11.75
C GLY A 331 -25.56 12.85 10.31
N VAL A 332 -24.36 12.32 10.10
CA VAL A 332 -23.87 11.98 8.75
C VAL A 332 -24.69 10.80 8.23
N GLU A 333 -25.41 11.00 7.13
CA GLU A 333 -26.38 10.02 6.64
C GLU A 333 -25.68 8.88 5.86
N SER A 334 -24.61 9.22 5.12
CA SER A 334 -23.93 8.30 4.23
C SER A 334 -22.41 8.50 4.24
N PRO A 335 -21.60 7.44 4.02
CA PRO A 335 -20.16 7.60 3.76
C PRO A 335 -19.86 8.54 2.59
N THR A 336 -20.79 8.69 1.64
CA THR A 336 -20.64 9.60 0.50
C THR A 336 -20.67 11.09 0.88
N ASP A 337 -21.06 11.41 2.11
CA ASP A 337 -21.04 12.77 2.66
C ASP A 337 -19.69 13.12 3.30
N LEU A 338 -18.72 12.20 3.26
CA LEU A 338 -17.37 12.42 3.76
C LEU A 338 -16.44 12.95 2.66
N SER A 339 -15.50 13.79 3.05
CA SER A 339 -14.40 14.24 2.19
C SER A 339 -13.09 14.29 2.95
N LEU A 340 -11.97 14.28 2.21
CA LEU A 340 -10.63 14.43 2.76
C LEU A 340 -10.16 15.88 2.64
N SER A 341 -9.35 16.33 3.60
CA SER A 341 -8.74 17.66 3.52
C SER A 341 -7.56 17.68 2.57
N ASP A 342 -7.26 18.87 2.04
CA ASP A 342 -6.12 19.12 1.16
C ASP A 342 -4.75 18.78 1.79
N HIS A 343 -4.69 18.69 3.11
CA HIS A 343 -3.44 18.35 3.83
C HIS A 343 -2.92 16.95 3.52
N ALA A 344 -3.79 16.07 3.04
CA ALA A 344 -3.43 14.71 2.71
C ALA A 344 -2.91 14.52 1.27
N GLN A 345 -2.88 15.57 0.46
CA GLN A 345 -2.59 15.43 -0.98
C GLN A 345 -1.12 15.52 -1.34
N GLN A 346 -0.25 15.98 -0.43
CA GLN A 346 1.16 16.13 -0.73
C GLN A 346 2.04 15.67 0.41
N VAL A 347 2.87 14.65 0.15
CA VAL A 347 3.90 14.16 1.05
C VAL A 347 5.24 14.40 0.37
N GLY A 348 6.01 15.38 0.84
CA GLY A 348 7.26 15.78 0.21
C GLY A 348 7.04 16.21 -1.26
N SER A 349 7.65 15.49 -2.20
CA SER A 349 7.49 15.70 -3.65
C SER A 349 6.39 14.85 -4.28
N TYR A 350 5.63 14.10 -3.51
CA TYR A 350 4.60 13.19 -4.00
C TYR A 350 3.21 13.75 -3.77
N HIS A 351 2.32 13.55 -4.74
CA HIS A 351 0.88 13.65 -4.50
C HIS A 351 0.34 12.32 -3.99
N VAL A 352 -0.52 12.38 -2.99
CA VAL A 352 -1.18 11.21 -2.44
C VAL A 352 -2.60 11.12 -2.97
N ASP A 353 -2.91 10.03 -3.64
CA ASP A 353 -4.25 9.71 -4.12
C ASP A 353 -4.85 8.63 -3.20
N TYR A 354 -5.99 8.91 -2.58
CA TYR A 354 -6.74 7.95 -1.75
C TYR A 354 -7.85 7.32 -2.58
N TYR A 355 -7.74 6.06 -2.91
CA TYR A 355 -8.68 5.39 -3.80
C TYR A 355 -9.39 4.17 -3.19
N GLY A 356 -9.06 3.76 -1.99
CA GLY A 356 -9.77 2.70 -1.27
C GLY A 356 -10.81 3.21 -0.27
N LEU A 357 -10.79 4.51 0.03
CA LEU A 357 -11.78 5.19 0.85
C LEU A 357 -12.65 6.02 -0.08
N THR A 358 -13.95 5.87 -0.02
CA THR A 358 -14.94 6.55 -0.88
C THR A 358 -15.02 8.05 -0.71
N LEU A 359 -13.97 8.66 -0.25
CA LEU A 359 -13.94 10.06 0.11
C LEU A 359 -13.81 10.94 -1.13
N GLN A 360 -14.62 11.96 -1.22
CA GLN A 360 -14.46 13.00 -2.24
C GLN A 360 -13.29 13.89 -1.85
N GLU A 361 -12.51 14.32 -2.86
CA GLU A 361 -11.61 15.44 -2.63
C GLU A 361 -12.47 16.67 -2.28
N ASN A 362 -12.01 17.42 -1.31
CA ASN A 362 -12.62 18.71 -1.03
C ASN A 362 -12.37 19.61 -2.25
N PRO A 363 -13.42 20.24 -2.86
CA PRO A 363 -13.28 21.05 -4.06
C PRO A 363 -12.39 22.27 -3.88
#